data_a75c56482f23fcc27f0ea0210277cd68
#
_entry.id   a75c56482f23fcc27f0ea0210277cd68
#
_cell.length_a   1.000
_cell.length_b   1.000
_cell.length_c   1.000
_cell.angle_alpha   90.00
_cell.angle_beta   90.00
_cell.angle_gamma   90.00
#
_symmetry.space_group_name_H-M   'P 1'
#
loop_
_entity.id
_entity.type
_entity.pdbx_description
1 polymer ?
#
loop_
_entity_poly.entity_id
_entity_poly.type
_entity_poly.pdbx_seq_one_letter_code
_entity_poly.pdbx_strand_id
1 'polypeptide(L)'
;MPDFSRRLASLTGEPSRDDAGNPDRLARVERTRTEMMLQGSAIAATLQAQGAVMADIAAAVAQRRIRRVVVTGCGDSWFAAMGVRHAFESLTRLPFEAAQALDLACYGSQSCDEQTLVIGISSGGNTPAVMAALAAARARGAFALGVSNTPGSAILGQFDGGLLVHAKRRGWPTQSTNATMALLIALAQQLSPGALADETGRRMAALVPMLDALSSKLDATMKNIAGEICAAQLVLFAGLGPNLAAAHMGAAKVKELSPIHALALPLEEYHHYRTQKQDDPLFLVATDAASAERALDTALVSQSRGGYTVALISAPSPDIAARVQHVVTLPPVDAALCAFVASVPLHLMAYHFAKARDAMGLGYASTPATRRAG
;
A
#
# COMPACT_ATOMS: atom_id res chain seq x y z
N MET A 1 8.49 24.61 30.41
CA MET A 1 7.33 24.18 29.61
C MET A 1 7.73 24.19 28.15
N PRO A 2 7.43 23.17 27.33
CA PRO A 2 7.70 23.26 25.91
C PRO A 2 6.89 24.44 25.34
N ASP A 3 7.54 25.24 24.48
CA ASP A 3 6.90 26.34 23.78
C ASP A 3 5.96 25.77 22.71
N PHE A 4 4.70 25.59 23.09
CA PHE A 4 3.66 25.04 22.20
C PHE A 4 3.44 25.89 20.96
N SER A 5 3.60 27.22 21.05
CA SER A 5 3.44 28.11 19.91
C SER A 5 4.52 27.86 18.85
N ARG A 6 5.78 27.70 19.29
CA ARG A 6 6.91 27.38 18.41
C ARG A 6 6.73 25.98 17.81
N ARG A 7 6.30 25.00 18.62
CA ARG A 7 6.04 23.65 18.15
C ARG A 7 4.92 23.60 17.13
N LEU A 8 3.81 24.32 17.38
CA LEU A 8 2.69 24.42 16.43
C LEU A 8 3.15 25.08 15.13
N ALA A 9 3.89 26.18 15.18
CA ALA A 9 4.44 26.83 14.00
C ALA A 9 5.34 25.92 13.16
N SER A 10 6.14 25.06 13.83
CA SER A 10 6.97 24.07 13.13
C SER A 10 6.18 22.95 12.47
N LEU A 11 4.97 22.64 12.96
CA LEU A 11 4.09 21.60 12.42
C LEU A 11 3.12 22.14 11.36
N THR A 12 2.73 23.41 11.48
CA THR A 12 1.77 24.09 10.60
C THR A 12 2.41 25.18 9.75
N GLY A 13 3.75 25.18 9.61
CA GLY A 13 4.52 26.07 8.75
C GLY A 13 3.97 26.12 7.32
N GLU A 14 4.74 26.29 6.31
CA GLU A 14 4.27 26.30 4.94
C GLU A 14 3.36 25.08 4.64
N PRO A 15 2.24 25.26 3.90
CA PRO A 15 1.37 24.14 3.53
C PRO A 15 2.21 23.01 2.95
N SER A 16 2.20 21.86 3.58
CA SER A 16 2.91 20.70 3.05
C SER A 16 2.37 20.40 1.65
N ARG A 17 3.16 19.74 0.82
CA ARG A 17 2.70 19.32 -0.53
C ARG A 17 1.46 18.44 -0.47
N ASP A 18 1.13 17.91 0.70
CA ASP A 18 -0.01 17.04 0.97
C ASP A 18 -1.20 17.80 1.61
N ASP A 19 -1.03 19.09 1.91
CA ASP A 19 -2.12 19.90 2.43
C ASP A 19 -3.25 20.03 1.40
N ALA A 20 -4.48 19.86 1.85
CA ALA A 20 -5.67 19.95 1.00
C ALA A 20 -5.85 21.35 0.39
N GLY A 21 -5.35 22.39 1.04
CA GLY A 21 -5.38 23.78 0.57
C GLY A 21 -4.27 24.13 -0.42
N ASN A 22 -3.32 23.22 -0.72
CA ASN A 22 -2.23 23.53 -1.62
C ASN A 22 -2.69 23.55 -3.09
N PRO A 23 -2.56 24.70 -3.82
CA PRO A 23 -3.00 24.82 -5.20
C PRO A 23 -2.23 23.90 -6.18
N ASP A 24 -1.00 23.48 -5.82
CA ASP A 24 -0.20 22.56 -6.65
C ASP A 24 -0.65 21.09 -6.54
N ARG A 25 -1.63 20.80 -5.71
CA ARG A 25 -2.07 19.43 -5.47
C ARG A 25 -2.62 18.76 -6.73
N LEU A 26 -3.40 19.47 -7.54
CA LEU A 26 -3.91 18.92 -8.80
C LEU A 26 -2.79 18.58 -9.78
N ALA A 27 -1.77 19.41 -9.87
CA ALA A 27 -0.58 19.13 -10.68
C ALA A 27 0.15 17.87 -10.17
N ARG A 28 0.15 17.62 -8.86
CA ARG A 28 0.70 16.40 -8.27
C ARG A 28 -0.17 15.17 -8.57
N VAL A 29 -1.50 15.30 -8.60
CA VAL A 29 -2.42 14.25 -9.06
C VAL A 29 -2.06 13.79 -10.46
N GLU A 30 -1.82 14.71 -11.39
CA GLU A 30 -1.42 14.39 -12.77
C GLU A 30 -0.06 13.67 -12.83
N ARG A 31 0.92 14.11 -12.04
CA ARG A 31 2.22 13.41 -11.94
C ARG A 31 2.07 12.00 -11.40
N THR A 32 1.16 11.80 -10.44
CA THR A 32 0.86 10.47 -9.89
C THR A 32 0.29 9.53 -10.95
N ARG A 33 -0.57 10.05 -11.84
CA ARG A 33 -1.13 9.28 -12.97
C ARG A 33 -0.04 8.68 -13.86
N THR A 34 1.01 9.44 -14.15
CA THR A 34 2.14 8.95 -14.95
C THR A 34 2.82 7.74 -14.27
N GLU A 35 2.97 7.80 -12.95
CA GLU A 35 3.60 6.72 -12.17
C GLU A 35 2.70 5.49 -12.06
N MET A 36 1.38 5.65 -12.05
CA MET A 36 0.42 4.55 -12.04
C MET A 36 0.50 3.66 -13.28
N MET A 37 0.98 4.21 -14.41
CA MET A 37 1.09 3.49 -15.68
C MET A 37 2.41 2.73 -15.86
N LEU A 38 3.35 2.85 -14.91
CA LEU A 38 4.73 2.33 -15.00
C LEU A 38 5.07 1.35 -13.87
N GLN A 39 4.09 0.67 -13.31
CA GLN A 39 4.28 -0.18 -12.13
C GLN A 39 5.17 -1.37 -12.40
N GLY A 40 4.94 -2.10 -13.48
CA GLY A 40 5.78 -3.23 -13.90
C GLY A 40 7.20 -2.80 -14.24
N SER A 41 7.34 -1.71 -14.97
CA SER A 41 8.66 -1.15 -15.33
C SER A 41 9.48 -0.79 -14.11
N ALA A 42 8.88 -0.20 -13.07
CA ALA A 42 9.57 0.14 -11.82
C ALA A 42 10.00 -1.11 -11.03
N ILE A 43 9.17 -2.15 -11.02
CA ILE A 43 9.52 -3.45 -10.41
C ILE A 43 10.73 -4.06 -11.13
N ALA A 44 10.67 -4.17 -12.46
CA ALA A 44 11.75 -4.75 -13.25
C ALA A 44 13.09 -4.04 -13.02
N ALA A 45 13.10 -2.70 -13.08
CA ALA A 45 14.29 -1.89 -12.82
C ALA A 45 14.85 -2.12 -11.40
N THR A 46 13.98 -2.23 -10.39
CA THR A 46 14.38 -2.45 -8.99
C THR A 46 15.02 -3.82 -8.82
N LEU A 47 14.38 -4.88 -9.30
CA LEU A 47 14.87 -6.25 -9.14
C LEU A 47 16.19 -6.47 -9.88
N GLN A 48 16.31 -5.92 -11.09
CA GLN A 48 17.55 -5.98 -11.88
C GLN A 48 18.72 -5.31 -11.14
N ALA A 49 18.48 -4.13 -10.54
CA ALA A 49 19.55 -3.36 -9.92
C ALA A 49 19.97 -3.89 -8.54
N GLN A 50 19.09 -4.60 -7.82
CA GLN A 50 19.32 -4.97 -6.42
C GLN A 50 19.69 -6.44 -6.18
N GLY A 51 19.78 -7.25 -7.22
CA GLY A 51 20.01 -8.70 -7.09
C GLY A 51 21.27 -9.04 -6.27
N ALA A 52 22.41 -8.43 -6.57
CA ALA A 52 23.66 -8.65 -5.85
C ALA A 52 23.59 -8.16 -4.39
N VAL A 53 23.01 -6.97 -4.16
CA VAL A 53 22.86 -6.39 -2.81
C VAL A 53 21.98 -7.28 -1.94
N MET A 54 20.88 -7.83 -2.48
CA MET A 54 20.02 -8.76 -1.76
C MET A 54 20.75 -10.06 -1.40
N ALA A 55 21.62 -10.58 -2.28
CA ALA A 55 22.41 -11.77 -2.00
C ALA A 55 23.41 -11.54 -0.85
N ASP A 56 24.08 -10.38 -0.83
CA ASP A 56 24.99 -10.00 0.27
C ASP A 56 24.24 -9.88 1.59
N ILE A 57 23.05 -9.24 1.59
CA ILE A 57 22.20 -9.13 2.77
C ILE A 57 21.74 -10.52 3.23
N ALA A 58 21.32 -11.39 2.32
CA ALA A 58 20.88 -12.74 2.68
C ALA A 58 22.03 -13.55 3.32
N ALA A 59 23.24 -13.43 2.80
CA ALA A 59 24.42 -14.05 3.39
C ALA A 59 24.72 -13.52 4.81
N ALA A 60 24.61 -12.21 5.03
CA ALA A 60 24.78 -11.59 6.35
C ALA A 60 23.68 -12.03 7.35
N VAL A 61 22.43 -12.10 6.90
CA VAL A 61 21.29 -12.56 7.71
C VAL A 61 21.43 -14.04 8.08
N ALA A 62 21.92 -14.89 7.18
CA ALA A 62 22.13 -16.31 7.44
C ALA A 62 23.08 -16.57 8.61
N GLN A 63 24.03 -15.67 8.88
CA GLN A 63 24.97 -15.78 10.02
C GLN A 63 24.27 -15.54 11.38
N ARG A 64 23.08 -14.96 11.39
CA ARG A 64 22.41 -14.47 12.60
C ARG A 64 21.34 -15.40 13.18
N ARG A 65 21.02 -16.51 12.53
CA ARG A 65 19.95 -17.44 12.96
C ARG A 65 18.63 -16.73 13.24
N ILE A 66 18.21 -15.86 12.33
CA ILE A 66 16.97 -15.09 12.47
C ILE A 66 15.77 -16.01 12.72
N ARG A 67 14.91 -15.63 13.67
CA ARG A 67 13.69 -16.35 14.04
C ARG A 67 12.42 -15.53 13.86
N ARG A 68 12.53 -14.23 13.62
CA ARG A 68 11.40 -13.30 13.45
C ARG A 68 11.78 -12.19 12.50
N VAL A 69 10.80 -11.77 11.72
CA VAL A 69 10.92 -10.63 10.81
C VAL A 69 9.89 -9.56 11.20
N VAL A 70 10.33 -8.32 11.34
CA VAL A 70 9.46 -7.15 11.54
C VAL A 70 9.72 -6.20 10.38
N VAL A 71 8.69 -5.85 9.63
CA VAL A 71 8.79 -4.85 8.58
C VAL A 71 7.96 -3.63 8.98
N THR A 72 8.57 -2.45 8.95
CA THR A 72 7.96 -1.25 9.52
C THR A 72 7.99 -0.08 8.54
N GLY A 73 6.98 0.78 8.66
CA GLY A 73 6.83 1.98 7.85
C GLY A 73 5.64 2.83 8.29
N CYS A 74 5.37 3.89 7.54
CA CYS A 74 4.20 4.74 7.70
C CYS A 74 3.43 4.79 6.38
N GLY A 75 2.08 4.85 6.42
CA GLY A 75 1.24 4.93 5.23
C GLY A 75 1.51 3.77 4.26
N ASP A 76 1.71 4.07 2.97
CA ASP A 76 1.99 3.06 1.94
C ASP A 76 3.17 2.13 2.25
N SER A 77 4.17 2.62 2.97
CA SER A 77 5.30 1.80 3.41
C SER A 77 4.87 0.71 4.40
N TRP A 78 3.96 1.04 5.31
CA TRP A 78 3.36 0.06 6.21
C TRP A 78 2.42 -0.90 5.46
N PHE A 79 1.63 -0.39 4.51
CA PHE A 79 0.75 -1.22 3.71
C PHE A 79 1.52 -2.16 2.76
N ALA A 80 2.68 -1.73 2.26
CA ALA A 80 3.59 -2.62 1.54
C ALA A 80 4.07 -3.79 2.42
N ALA A 81 4.40 -3.53 3.69
CA ALA A 81 4.73 -4.59 4.65
C ALA A 81 3.56 -5.56 4.84
N MET A 82 2.34 -5.06 5.01
CA MET A 82 1.13 -5.90 5.09
C MET A 82 0.93 -6.74 3.83
N GLY A 83 1.18 -6.17 2.64
CA GLY A 83 0.99 -6.83 1.36
C GLY A 83 1.93 -8.00 1.10
N VAL A 84 3.13 -7.96 1.66
CA VAL A 84 4.14 -9.01 1.48
C VAL A 84 4.15 -10.06 2.60
N ARG A 85 3.41 -9.85 3.68
CA ARG A 85 3.42 -10.73 4.86
C ARG A 85 3.21 -12.19 4.48
N HIS A 86 2.13 -12.49 3.75
CA HIS A 86 1.81 -13.87 3.36
C HIS A 86 2.91 -14.52 2.52
N ALA A 87 3.46 -13.79 1.54
CA ALA A 87 4.58 -14.26 0.73
C ALA A 87 5.82 -14.55 1.57
N PHE A 88 6.16 -13.63 2.47
CA PHE A 88 7.34 -13.73 3.32
C PHE A 88 7.24 -14.93 4.28
N GLU A 89 6.12 -15.07 4.99
CA GLU A 89 5.85 -16.20 5.90
C GLU A 89 5.84 -17.54 5.16
N SER A 90 5.24 -17.59 3.96
CA SER A 90 5.19 -18.81 3.15
C SER A 90 6.58 -19.26 2.67
N LEU A 91 7.42 -18.31 2.26
CA LEU A 91 8.77 -18.57 1.77
C LEU A 91 9.74 -18.94 2.90
N THR A 92 9.78 -18.13 3.96
CA THR A 92 10.80 -18.24 5.01
C THR A 92 10.39 -19.10 6.20
N ARG A 93 9.09 -19.36 6.38
CA ARG A 93 8.52 -20.01 7.58
C ARG A 93 8.81 -19.24 8.88
N LEU A 94 9.19 -17.98 8.79
CA LEU A 94 9.43 -17.12 9.94
C LEU A 94 8.16 -16.33 10.27
N PRO A 95 7.83 -16.13 11.56
CA PRO A 95 6.82 -15.18 11.97
C PRO A 95 7.14 -13.78 11.43
N PHE A 96 6.15 -13.14 10.82
CA PHE A 96 6.28 -11.83 10.21
C PHE A 96 5.29 -10.84 10.83
N GLU A 97 5.78 -9.67 11.19
CA GLU A 97 4.97 -8.57 11.69
C GLU A 97 5.10 -7.35 10.78
N ALA A 98 3.96 -6.82 10.32
CA ALA A 98 3.89 -5.53 9.67
C ALA A 98 3.56 -4.45 10.73
N ALA A 99 4.59 -3.81 11.27
CA ALA A 99 4.45 -2.84 12.38
C ALA A 99 4.34 -1.39 11.88
N GLN A 100 3.47 -0.61 12.48
CA GLN A 100 3.48 0.84 12.29
C GLN A 100 4.73 1.43 12.97
N ALA A 101 5.43 2.37 12.29
CA ALA A 101 6.76 2.73 12.71
C ALA A 101 6.85 3.43 14.08
N LEU A 102 5.90 4.31 14.40
CA LEU A 102 5.90 4.98 15.70
C LEU A 102 5.56 4.01 16.83
N ASP A 103 4.64 3.08 16.58
CA ASP A 103 4.27 2.04 17.53
C ASP A 103 5.46 1.10 17.82
N LEU A 104 6.15 0.65 16.77
CA LEU A 104 7.39 -0.12 16.93
C LEU A 104 8.46 0.65 17.71
N ALA A 105 8.67 1.92 17.42
CA ALA A 105 9.66 2.75 18.10
C ALA A 105 9.36 2.91 19.59
N CYS A 106 8.08 3.11 19.96
CA CYS A 106 7.67 3.40 21.33
C CYS A 106 7.47 2.14 22.19
N TYR A 107 6.97 1.06 21.57
CA TYR A 107 6.53 -0.13 22.33
C TYR A 107 7.08 -1.44 21.77
N GLY A 108 6.94 -1.69 20.48
CA GLY A 108 7.21 -2.99 19.86
C GLY A 108 8.68 -3.40 19.84
N SER A 109 9.60 -2.45 19.85
CA SER A 109 11.05 -2.72 19.85
C SER A 109 11.54 -3.49 21.08
N GLN A 110 10.78 -3.51 22.17
CA GLN A 110 11.13 -4.24 23.38
C GLN A 110 11.21 -5.76 23.17
N SER A 111 10.53 -6.29 22.18
CA SER A 111 10.56 -7.71 21.82
C SER A 111 11.60 -8.05 20.74
N CYS A 112 12.41 -7.09 20.31
CA CYS A 112 13.51 -7.32 19.36
C CYS A 112 14.78 -7.80 20.09
N ASP A 113 15.53 -8.65 19.41
CA ASP A 113 16.80 -9.22 19.87
C ASP A 113 17.72 -9.52 18.67
N GLU A 114 18.86 -10.18 18.90
CA GLU A 114 19.83 -10.57 17.87
C GLU A 114 19.29 -11.60 16.85
N GLN A 115 18.14 -12.24 17.12
CA GLN A 115 17.45 -13.17 16.22
C GLN A 115 16.30 -12.48 15.45
N THR A 116 16.19 -11.16 15.55
CA THR A 116 15.18 -10.37 14.87
C THR A 116 15.77 -9.64 13.66
N LEU A 117 15.16 -9.82 12.48
CA LEU A 117 15.38 -8.99 11.31
C LEU A 117 14.34 -7.87 11.29
N VAL A 118 14.78 -6.61 11.34
CA VAL A 118 13.89 -5.45 11.24
C VAL A 118 14.17 -4.70 9.95
N ILE A 119 13.15 -4.52 9.12
CA ILE A 119 13.24 -3.81 7.83
C ILE A 119 12.40 -2.54 7.91
N GLY A 120 13.04 -1.38 7.85
CA GLY A 120 12.37 -0.08 7.84
C GLY A 120 12.20 0.46 6.43
N ILE A 121 10.98 0.84 6.06
CA ILE A 121 10.67 1.39 4.75
C ILE A 121 10.35 2.87 4.87
N SER A 122 11.14 3.71 4.19
CA SER A 122 10.91 5.15 4.09
C SER A 122 11.22 5.64 2.69
N SER A 123 10.22 6.05 1.95
CA SER A 123 10.38 6.51 0.56
C SER A 123 11.37 7.67 0.43
N GLY A 124 11.30 8.68 1.31
CA GLY A 124 12.27 9.77 1.40
C GLY A 124 13.56 9.40 2.14
N GLY A 125 13.58 8.27 2.84
CA GLY A 125 14.73 7.71 3.54
C GLY A 125 15.12 8.40 4.84
N ASN A 126 14.25 9.26 5.38
CA ASN A 126 14.51 10.02 6.62
C ASN A 126 13.26 10.23 7.50
N THR A 127 12.22 9.43 7.33
CA THR A 127 11.00 9.53 8.16
C THR A 127 11.36 9.31 9.63
N PRO A 128 11.17 10.30 10.53
CA PRO A 128 11.69 10.22 11.90
C PRO A 128 11.22 8.99 12.67
N ALA A 129 9.95 8.61 12.56
CA ALA A 129 9.40 7.43 13.22
C ALA A 129 10.07 6.12 12.73
N VAL A 130 10.36 6.00 11.42
CA VAL A 130 11.03 4.82 10.86
C VAL A 130 12.48 4.76 11.32
N MET A 131 13.19 5.90 11.31
CA MET A 131 14.56 5.98 11.79
C MET A 131 14.66 5.63 13.28
N ALA A 132 13.72 6.13 14.09
CA ALA A 132 13.65 5.82 15.52
C ALA A 132 13.34 4.33 15.76
N ALA A 133 12.43 3.72 14.98
CA ALA A 133 12.10 2.30 15.08
C ALA A 133 13.30 1.40 14.78
N LEU A 134 14.02 1.69 13.69
CA LEU A 134 15.24 0.94 13.34
C LEU A 134 16.35 1.12 14.42
N ALA A 135 16.56 2.34 14.89
CA ALA A 135 17.54 2.62 15.93
C ALA A 135 17.21 1.90 17.25
N ALA A 136 15.94 1.92 17.67
CA ALA A 136 15.50 1.23 18.89
C ALA A 136 15.64 -0.29 18.79
N ALA A 137 15.28 -0.89 17.66
CA ALA A 137 15.44 -2.32 17.41
C ALA A 137 16.93 -2.72 17.36
N ARG A 138 17.77 -1.96 16.66
CA ARG A 138 19.22 -2.18 16.57
C ARG A 138 19.92 -2.09 17.92
N ALA A 139 19.49 -1.14 18.76
CA ALA A 139 20.02 -1.03 20.14
C ALA A 139 19.76 -2.27 21.00
N ARG A 140 18.83 -3.15 20.58
CA ARG A 140 18.53 -4.44 21.20
C ARG A 140 19.17 -5.63 20.49
N GLY A 141 20.05 -5.37 19.51
CA GLY A 141 20.79 -6.40 18.79
C GLY A 141 20.16 -6.83 17.46
N ALA A 142 18.96 -6.35 17.11
CA ALA A 142 18.31 -6.72 15.84
C ALA A 142 19.17 -6.34 14.63
N PHE A 143 19.09 -7.16 13.57
CA PHE A 143 19.66 -6.81 12.28
C PHE A 143 18.73 -5.85 11.57
N ALA A 144 19.16 -4.60 11.43
CA ALA A 144 18.33 -3.51 10.92
C ALA A 144 18.66 -3.18 9.46
N LEU A 145 17.65 -3.25 8.58
CA LEU A 145 17.75 -2.90 7.16
C LEU A 145 16.94 -1.66 6.82
N GLY A 146 17.48 -0.79 5.99
CA GLY A 146 16.78 0.34 5.40
C GLY A 146 16.31 0.07 3.98
N VAL A 147 15.10 0.51 3.64
CA VAL A 147 14.56 0.49 2.26
C VAL A 147 14.09 1.90 1.89
N SER A 148 14.58 2.42 0.76
CA SER A 148 14.20 3.74 0.27
C SER A 148 14.26 3.82 -1.25
N ASN A 149 13.51 4.73 -1.85
CA ASN A 149 13.68 5.09 -3.26
C ASN A 149 14.40 6.45 -3.46
N THR A 150 15.04 6.97 -2.40
CA THR A 150 15.88 8.16 -2.47
C THR A 150 17.34 7.76 -2.36
N PRO A 151 18.12 7.81 -3.45
CA PRO A 151 19.55 7.49 -3.43
C PRO A 151 20.30 8.34 -2.41
N GLY A 152 21.25 7.74 -1.69
CA GLY A 152 22.07 8.43 -0.70
C GLY A 152 21.35 8.89 0.56
N SER A 153 20.07 8.48 0.74
CA SER A 153 19.30 8.81 1.95
C SER A 153 19.84 8.13 3.19
N ALA A 154 19.60 8.74 4.36
CA ALA A 154 20.14 8.31 5.63
C ALA A 154 19.84 6.83 5.96
N ILE A 155 18.63 6.37 5.67
CA ILE A 155 18.21 5.01 5.98
C ILE A 155 19.01 3.92 5.23
N LEU A 156 19.56 4.25 4.07
CA LEU A 156 20.34 3.30 3.25
C LEU A 156 21.76 3.06 3.78
N GLY A 157 22.32 3.99 4.57
CA GLY A 157 23.71 3.92 5.02
C GLY A 157 23.91 3.89 6.55
N GLN A 158 22.87 4.14 7.34
CA GLN A 158 23.01 4.24 8.80
C GLN A 158 22.82 2.92 9.56
N PHE A 159 22.30 1.88 8.89
CA PHE A 159 21.96 0.60 9.50
C PHE A 159 22.84 -0.54 8.95
N ASP A 160 22.49 -1.77 9.25
CA ASP A 160 23.31 -2.95 8.89
C ASP A 160 23.27 -3.30 7.41
N GLY A 161 22.35 -2.67 6.65
CA GLY A 161 22.25 -2.75 5.20
C GLY A 161 21.16 -1.84 4.65
N GLY A 162 21.20 -1.60 3.33
CA GLY A 162 20.24 -0.74 2.65
C GLY A 162 19.86 -1.27 1.28
N LEU A 163 18.58 -1.18 0.92
CA LEU A 163 18.02 -1.57 -0.37
C LEU A 163 17.40 -0.37 -1.07
N LEU A 164 17.82 -0.09 -2.28
CA LEU A 164 17.33 1.03 -3.08
C LEU A 164 16.21 0.57 -4.02
N VAL A 165 15.06 1.18 -3.92
CA VAL A 165 13.93 1.00 -4.85
C VAL A 165 14.12 1.91 -6.06
N HIS A 166 14.31 1.35 -7.25
CA HIS A 166 14.53 2.09 -8.49
C HIS A 166 13.20 2.54 -9.12
N ALA A 167 12.44 3.35 -8.41
CA ALA A 167 11.18 3.91 -8.86
C ALA A 167 11.17 5.43 -8.70
N LYS A 168 10.88 6.16 -9.77
CA LYS A 168 10.72 7.62 -9.70
C LYS A 168 9.51 7.96 -8.84
N ARG A 169 9.64 8.99 -8.01
CA ARG A 169 8.55 9.51 -7.19
C ARG A 169 8.40 11.00 -7.40
N ARG A 170 7.47 11.39 -8.25
CA ARG A 170 7.09 12.79 -8.52
C ARG A 170 5.69 13.10 -7.97
N GLY A 171 4.82 12.09 -7.94
CA GLY A 171 3.48 12.11 -7.36
C GLY A 171 3.42 11.51 -5.97
N TRP A 172 2.29 10.92 -5.62
CA TRP A 172 2.13 10.06 -4.44
C TRP A 172 2.58 8.63 -4.75
N PRO A 173 3.01 7.86 -3.73
CA PRO A 173 3.51 6.50 -3.95
C PRO A 173 2.48 5.60 -4.65
N THR A 174 2.88 4.96 -5.74
CA THR A 174 2.13 3.93 -6.46
C THR A 174 3.11 2.87 -6.98
N GLN A 175 3.81 3.14 -8.09
CA GLN A 175 4.86 2.25 -8.61
C GLN A 175 5.96 1.97 -7.59
N SER A 176 6.32 2.94 -6.74
CA SER A 176 7.33 2.75 -5.70
C SER A 176 6.86 1.78 -4.62
N THR A 177 5.57 1.77 -4.27
CA THR A 177 5.01 0.82 -3.30
C THR A 177 5.04 -0.60 -3.86
N ASN A 178 4.63 -0.80 -5.11
CA ASN A 178 4.70 -2.10 -5.77
C ASN A 178 6.14 -2.58 -5.97
N ALA A 179 7.05 -1.70 -6.36
CA ALA A 179 8.46 -2.05 -6.47
C ALA A 179 9.09 -2.41 -5.11
N THR A 180 8.66 -1.76 -4.02
CA THR A 180 9.06 -2.12 -2.66
C THR A 180 8.55 -3.52 -2.27
N MET A 181 7.29 -3.83 -2.55
CA MET A 181 6.75 -5.17 -2.29
C MET A 181 7.52 -6.25 -3.07
N ALA A 182 7.79 -6.03 -4.35
CA ALA A 182 8.54 -6.97 -5.17
C ALA A 182 9.97 -7.19 -4.66
N LEU A 183 10.64 -6.11 -4.23
CA LEU A 183 11.97 -6.17 -3.63
C LEU A 183 11.97 -7.00 -2.34
N LEU A 184 10.96 -6.83 -1.47
CA LEU A 184 10.85 -7.60 -0.22
C LEU A 184 10.55 -9.08 -0.48
N ILE A 185 9.71 -9.42 -1.47
CA ILE A 185 9.46 -10.81 -1.85
C ILE A 185 10.74 -11.43 -2.42
N ALA A 186 11.47 -10.70 -3.27
CA ALA A 186 12.75 -11.18 -3.81
C ALA A 186 13.80 -11.37 -2.71
N LEU A 187 13.83 -10.50 -1.69
CA LEU A 187 14.67 -10.70 -0.51
C LEU A 187 14.26 -11.98 0.24
N ALA A 188 12.98 -12.23 0.45
CA ALA A 188 12.50 -13.45 1.11
C ALA A 188 12.92 -14.72 0.34
N GLN A 189 12.92 -14.67 -1.00
CA GLN A 189 13.43 -15.77 -1.85
C GLN A 189 14.92 -16.02 -1.63
N GLN A 190 15.72 -14.97 -1.51
CA GLN A 190 17.16 -15.09 -1.21
C GLN A 190 17.44 -15.61 0.21
N LEU A 191 16.59 -15.23 1.17
CA LEU A 191 16.69 -15.71 2.56
C LEU A 191 16.32 -17.19 2.72
N SER A 192 15.51 -17.73 1.82
CA SER A 192 15.04 -19.13 1.87
C SER A 192 14.97 -19.73 0.46
N PRO A 193 16.12 -20.01 -0.17
CA PRO A 193 16.16 -20.58 -1.51
C PRO A 193 15.54 -21.99 -1.53
N GLY A 194 14.85 -22.33 -2.61
CA GLY A 194 14.22 -23.63 -2.81
C GLY A 194 13.07 -23.58 -3.82
N ALA A 195 12.42 -24.70 -4.04
CA ALA A 195 11.43 -24.87 -5.10
C ALA A 195 10.27 -23.84 -5.04
N LEU A 196 9.80 -23.51 -3.84
CA LEU A 196 8.74 -22.49 -3.66
C LEU A 196 9.25 -21.08 -4.00
N ALA A 197 10.50 -20.76 -3.62
CA ALA A 197 11.13 -19.49 -3.95
C ALA A 197 11.27 -19.33 -5.48
N ASP A 198 11.76 -20.39 -6.15
CA ASP A 198 11.91 -20.42 -7.61
C ASP A 198 10.55 -20.26 -8.32
N GLU A 199 9.52 -20.97 -7.83
CA GLU A 199 8.18 -20.86 -8.40
C GLU A 199 7.58 -19.47 -8.21
N THR A 200 7.69 -18.89 -7.01
CA THR A 200 7.24 -17.53 -6.73
C THR A 200 7.97 -16.52 -7.63
N GLY A 201 9.28 -16.72 -7.85
CA GLY A 201 10.09 -15.90 -8.76
C GLY A 201 9.60 -15.97 -10.21
N ARG A 202 9.34 -17.17 -10.72
CA ARG A 202 8.78 -17.35 -12.08
C ARG A 202 7.43 -16.65 -12.23
N ARG A 203 6.53 -16.81 -11.26
CA ARG A 203 5.21 -16.19 -11.28
C ARG A 203 5.28 -14.67 -11.21
N MET A 204 6.16 -14.13 -10.36
CA MET A 204 6.38 -12.68 -10.28
C MET A 204 6.98 -12.15 -11.59
N ALA A 205 7.96 -12.85 -12.18
CA ALA A 205 8.53 -12.46 -13.47
C ALA A 205 7.51 -12.47 -14.62
N ALA A 206 6.55 -13.40 -14.60
CA ALA A 206 5.46 -13.43 -15.57
C ALA A 206 4.43 -12.32 -15.33
N LEU A 207 4.17 -11.94 -14.06
CA LEU A 207 3.21 -10.89 -13.70
C LEU A 207 3.70 -9.48 -14.03
N VAL A 208 4.98 -9.21 -13.79
CA VAL A 208 5.57 -7.85 -13.90
C VAL A 208 5.26 -7.16 -15.23
N PRO A 209 5.47 -7.76 -16.41
CA PRO A 209 5.17 -7.10 -17.68
C PRO A 209 3.67 -6.89 -17.91
N MET A 210 2.81 -7.61 -17.20
CA MET A 210 1.35 -7.50 -17.35
C MET A 210 0.78 -6.28 -16.59
N LEU A 211 1.46 -5.77 -15.56
CA LEU A 211 0.92 -4.69 -14.71
C LEU A 211 0.73 -3.37 -15.45
N ASP A 212 1.66 -3.00 -16.34
CA ASP A 212 1.55 -1.77 -17.13
C ASP A 212 0.40 -1.90 -18.16
N ALA A 213 0.25 -3.06 -18.79
CA ALA A 213 -0.87 -3.35 -19.68
C ALA A 213 -2.22 -3.39 -18.93
N LEU A 214 -2.24 -3.93 -17.71
CA LEU A 214 -3.43 -3.96 -16.85
C LEU A 214 -3.87 -2.53 -16.49
N SER A 215 -2.93 -1.65 -16.17
CA SER A 215 -3.23 -0.23 -15.92
C SER A 215 -3.93 0.41 -17.11
N SER A 216 -3.43 0.20 -18.33
CA SER A 216 -4.03 0.73 -19.55
C SER A 216 -5.42 0.12 -19.83
N LYS A 217 -5.58 -1.19 -19.63
CA LYS A 217 -6.83 -1.92 -19.86
C LYS A 217 -7.95 -1.46 -18.93
N LEU A 218 -7.64 -1.19 -17.67
CA LEU A 218 -8.65 -0.86 -16.65
C LEU A 218 -8.95 0.64 -16.54
N ASP A 219 -8.19 1.50 -17.19
CA ASP A 219 -8.28 2.94 -17.04
C ASP A 219 -9.68 3.50 -17.31
N ALA A 220 -10.29 3.15 -18.44
CA ALA A 220 -11.64 3.61 -18.80
C ALA A 220 -12.71 3.08 -17.84
N THR A 221 -12.59 1.83 -17.40
CA THR A 221 -13.51 1.23 -16.42
C THR A 221 -13.44 1.98 -15.10
N MET A 222 -12.22 2.24 -14.60
CA MET A 222 -12.05 2.98 -13.34
C MET A 222 -12.51 4.43 -13.45
N LYS A 223 -12.36 5.06 -14.62
CA LYS A 223 -12.89 6.39 -14.88
C LYS A 223 -14.42 6.44 -14.77
N ASN A 224 -15.11 5.46 -15.34
CA ASN A 224 -16.57 5.40 -15.28
C ASN A 224 -17.06 5.21 -13.84
N ILE A 225 -16.52 4.21 -13.13
CA ILE A 225 -16.86 3.96 -11.72
C ILE A 225 -16.60 5.19 -10.86
N ALA A 226 -15.43 5.82 -11.00
CA ALA A 226 -15.09 7.02 -10.26
C ALA A 226 -16.05 8.18 -10.53
N GLY A 227 -16.53 8.31 -11.75
CA GLY A 227 -17.55 9.31 -12.13
C GLY A 227 -18.88 9.09 -11.41
N GLU A 228 -19.34 7.83 -11.30
CA GLU A 228 -20.59 7.49 -10.63
C GLU A 228 -20.58 7.80 -9.11
N ILE A 229 -19.42 7.66 -8.46
CA ILE A 229 -19.28 7.85 -7.01
C ILE A 229 -18.66 9.19 -6.62
N CYS A 230 -18.38 10.10 -7.57
CA CYS A 230 -17.56 11.29 -7.30
C CYS A 230 -18.15 12.25 -6.27
N ALA A 231 -19.47 12.23 -6.01
CA ALA A 231 -20.12 13.02 -4.97
C ALA A 231 -19.97 12.44 -3.54
N ALA A 232 -19.51 11.21 -3.42
CA ALA A 232 -19.37 10.54 -2.12
C ALA A 232 -18.42 11.30 -1.18
N GLN A 233 -18.75 11.33 0.11
CA GLN A 233 -17.94 11.94 1.17
C GLN A 233 -17.12 10.92 1.95
N LEU A 234 -17.41 9.64 1.75
CA LEU A 234 -16.71 8.49 2.33
C LEU A 234 -16.60 7.41 1.27
N VAL A 235 -15.46 6.76 1.17
CA VAL A 235 -15.27 5.55 0.36
C VAL A 235 -14.76 4.43 1.25
N LEU A 236 -15.45 3.29 1.22
CA LEU A 236 -15.08 2.09 1.96
C LEU A 236 -14.31 1.11 1.09
N PHE A 237 -13.37 0.42 1.70
CA PHE A 237 -12.62 -0.67 1.09
C PHE A 237 -12.64 -1.85 2.05
N ALA A 238 -12.84 -3.06 1.54
CA ALA A 238 -12.77 -4.26 2.36
C ALA A 238 -11.94 -5.34 1.69
N GLY A 239 -11.16 -6.08 2.47
CA GLY A 239 -10.30 -7.15 1.97
C GLY A 239 -9.81 -8.08 3.07
N LEU A 240 -9.18 -9.20 2.66
CA LEU A 240 -8.61 -10.20 3.55
C LEU A 240 -7.14 -10.43 3.18
N GLY A 241 -6.24 -10.52 4.18
CA GLY A 241 -4.82 -10.80 3.92
C GLY A 241 -4.16 -9.80 2.98
N PRO A 242 -3.51 -10.22 1.88
CA PRO A 242 -2.90 -9.31 0.90
C PRO A 242 -3.91 -8.38 0.22
N ASN A 243 -5.17 -8.81 0.06
CA ASN A 243 -6.25 -7.96 -0.46
C ASN A 243 -6.58 -6.80 0.51
N LEU A 244 -6.46 -7.00 1.82
CA LEU A 244 -6.60 -5.91 2.79
C LEU A 244 -5.49 -4.86 2.63
N ALA A 245 -4.27 -5.29 2.35
CA ALA A 245 -3.18 -4.36 2.07
C ALA A 245 -3.48 -3.49 0.84
N ALA A 246 -3.98 -4.08 -0.24
CA ALA A 246 -4.45 -3.34 -1.43
C ALA A 246 -5.62 -2.40 -1.09
N ALA A 247 -6.57 -2.83 -0.26
CA ALA A 247 -7.67 -2.00 0.25
C ALA A 247 -7.13 -0.76 1.02
N HIS A 248 -6.13 -0.93 1.88
CA HIS A 248 -5.46 0.18 2.57
C HIS A 248 -4.75 1.12 1.59
N MET A 249 -4.07 0.60 0.56
CA MET A 249 -3.45 1.41 -0.49
C MET A 249 -4.50 2.23 -1.26
N GLY A 250 -5.63 1.61 -1.62
CA GLY A 250 -6.76 2.30 -2.26
C GLY A 250 -7.31 3.44 -1.40
N ALA A 251 -7.58 3.17 -0.12
CA ALA A 251 -8.04 4.17 0.84
C ALA A 251 -7.01 5.30 1.03
N ALA A 252 -5.71 4.99 1.07
CA ALA A 252 -4.65 5.98 1.13
C ALA A 252 -4.65 6.88 -0.11
N LYS A 253 -4.76 6.30 -1.32
CA LYS A 253 -4.78 7.09 -2.56
C LYS A 253 -6.00 8.00 -2.64
N VAL A 254 -7.17 7.56 -2.20
CA VAL A 254 -8.34 8.45 -2.12
C VAL A 254 -8.05 9.64 -1.20
N LYS A 255 -7.52 9.41 0.00
CA LYS A 255 -7.18 10.49 0.96
C LYS A 255 -6.08 11.41 0.46
N GLU A 256 -5.10 10.88 -0.28
CA GLU A 256 -3.99 11.66 -0.83
C GLU A 256 -4.41 12.49 -2.04
N LEU A 257 -5.17 11.90 -2.96
CA LEU A 257 -5.55 12.54 -4.21
C LEU A 257 -6.82 13.37 -4.08
N SER A 258 -7.65 13.12 -3.08
CA SER A 258 -8.91 13.84 -2.80
C SER A 258 -9.02 14.15 -1.30
N PRO A 259 -9.47 15.34 -0.88
CA PRO A 259 -9.57 15.69 0.53
C PRO A 259 -10.84 15.12 1.17
N ILE A 260 -11.06 13.80 1.05
CA ILE A 260 -12.20 13.11 1.67
C ILE A 260 -11.74 11.91 2.51
N HIS A 261 -12.66 11.41 3.32
CA HIS A 261 -12.40 10.23 4.12
C HIS A 261 -12.49 8.95 3.29
N ALA A 262 -11.56 8.03 3.53
CA ALA A 262 -11.60 6.68 3.01
C ALA A 262 -11.09 5.71 4.07
N LEU A 263 -11.77 4.58 4.24
CA LEU A 263 -11.48 3.60 5.26
C LEU A 263 -11.27 2.23 4.62
N ALA A 264 -10.24 1.51 5.06
CA ALA A 264 -10.06 0.10 4.73
C ALA A 264 -10.38 -0.74 5.97
N LEU A 265 -11.12 -1.82 5.76
CA LEU A 265 -11.63 -2.71 6.80
C LEU A 265 -11.20 -4.15 6.49
N PRO A 266 -10.75 -4.92 7.49
CA PRO A 266 -10.74 -6.37 7.35
C PRO A 266 -12.13 -6.86 6.96
N LEU A 267 -12.18 -7.84 6.06
CA LEU A 267 -13.44 -8.33 5.49
C LEU A 267 -14.43 -8.78 6.58
N GLU A 268 -13.94 -9.43 7.65
CA GLU A 268 -14.77 -9.84 8.77
C GLU A 268 -15.29 -8.66 9.61
N GLU A 269 -14.48 -7.62 9.80
CA GLU A 269 -14.90 -6.43 10.57
C GLU A 269 -16.04 -5.66 9.90
N TYR A 270 -16.17 -5.73 8.57
CA TYR A 270 -17.33 -5.19 7.86
C TYR A 270 -18.63 -5.82 8.38
N HIS A 271 -18.64 -7.13 8.62
CA HIS A 271 -19.80 -7.86 9.15
C HIS A 271 -20.05 -7.58 10.62
N HIS A 272 -18.99 -7.33 11.38
CA HIS A 272 -19.09 -7.10 12.81
C HIS A 272 -19.82 -5.79 13.13
N TYR A 273 -19.44 -4.70 12.45
CA TYR A 273 -20.02 -3.37 12.74
C TYR A 273 -21.19 -2.98 11.84
N ARG A 274 -21.23 -3.42 10.60
CA ARG A 274 -22.32 -3.18 9.63
C ARG A 274 -22.71 -1.70 9.49
N THR A 275 -21.74 -0.82 9.33
CA THR A 275 -21.94 0.64 9.35
C THR A 275 -22.20 1.27 7.98
N GLN A 276 -22.07 0.54 6.87
CA GLN A 276 -22.34 1.06 5.53
C GLN A 276 -23.76 1.62 5.43
N LYS A 277 -23.90 2.81 4.88
CA LYS A 277 -25.18 3.47 4.60
C LYS A 277 -25.60 3.24 3.16
N GLN A 278 -26.84 3.65 2.85
CA GLN A 278 -27.31 3.70 1.48
C GLN A 278 -26.36 4.57 0.63
N ASP A 279 -26.08 4.12 -0.59
CA ASP A 279 -25.20 4.77 -1.57
C ASP A 279 -23.74 4.94 -1.15
N ASP A 280 -23.32 4.48 0.04
CA ASP A 280 -21.90 4.48 0.41
C ASP A 280 -21.09 3.55 -0.53
N PRO A 281 -20.07 4.05 -1.25
CA PRO A 281 -19.24 3.22 -2.09
C PRO A 281 -18.39 2.25 -1.27
N LEU A 282 -18.43 0.97 -1.64
CA LEU A 282 -17.59 -0.10 -1.11
C LEU A 282 -16.79 -0.75 -2.25
N PHE A 283 -15.48 -0.73 -2.15
CA PHE A 283 -14.59 -1.54 -2.98
C PHE A 283 -14.27 -2.85 -2.25
N LEU A 284 -14.86 -3.93 -2.73
CA LEU A 284 -14.71 -5.27 -2.19
C LEU A 284 -13.56 -5.97 -2.92
N VAL A 285 -12.44 -6.18 -2.25
CA VAL A 285 -11.22 -6.75 -2.83
C VAL A 285 -11.10 -8.22 -2.45
N ALA A 286 -11.33 -9.11 -3.42
CA ALA A 286 -11.39 -10.56 -3.21
C ALA A 286 -10.76 -11.31 -4.42
N THR A 287 -9.45 -11.19 -4.57
CA THR A 287 -8.71 -11.71 -5.74
C THR A 287 -8.10 -13.10 -5.50
N ASP A 288 -8.43 -13.75 -4.41
CA ASP A 288 -8.00 -15.11 -4.10
C ASP A 288 -9.17 -15.99 -3.62
N ALA A 289 -8.96 -17.30 -3.61
CA ALA A 289 -9.98 -18.26 -3.20
C ALA A 289 -10.38 -18.14 -1.72
N ALA A 290 -9.45 -17.73 -0.85
CA ALA A 290 -9.71 -17.60 0.59
C ALA A 290 -10.70 -16.46 0.90
N SER A 291 -10.75 -15.44 0.04
CA SER A 291 -11.67 -14.30 0.19
C SER A 291 -13.06 -14.53 -0.40
N ALA A 292 -13.22 -15.51 -1.30
CA ALA A 292 -14.36 -15.57 -2.22
C ALA A 292 -15.72 -15.77 -1.49
N GLU A 293 -15.80 -16.69 -0.55
CA GLU A 293 -17.04 -16.98 0.18
C GLU A 293 -17.49 -15.78 1.02
N ARG A 294 -16.55 -15.21 1.79
CA ARG A 294 -16.87 -14.06 2.65
C ARG A 294 -17.14 -12.79 1.85
N ALA A 295 -16.57 -12.68 0.66
CA ALA A 295 -16.87 -11.59 -0.28
C ALA A 295 -18.33 -11.67 -0.77
N LEU A 296 -18.85 -12.87 -1.04
CA LEU A 296 -20.27 -13.05 -1.39
C LEU A 296 -21.18 -12.60 -0.23
N ASP A 297 -20.89 -12.99 0.99
CA ASP A 297 -21.64 -12.52 2.16
C ASP A 297 -21.62 -10.99 2.29
N THR A 298 -20.46 -10.39 2.03
CA THR A 298 -20.30 -8.93 2.06
C THR A 298 -21.13 -8.25 0.98
N ALA A 299 -21.15 -8.79 -0.24
CA ALA A 299 -21.96 -8.28 -1.35
C ALA A 299 -23.46 -8.36 -1.00
N LEU A 300 -23.92 -9.47 -0.42
CA LEU A 300 -25.30 -9.67 0.06
C LEU A 300 -25.69 -8.61 1.11
N VAL A 301 -24.84 -8.40 2.11
CA VAL A 301 -25.12 -7.43 3.18
C VAL A 301 -25.12 -6.01 2.63
N SER A 302 -24.18 -5.65 1.76
CA SER A 302 -24.13 -4.35 1.12
C SER A 302 -25.41 -4.09 0.28
N GLN A 303 -25.79 -5.03 -0.56
CA GLN A 303 -27.01 -4.95 -1.37
C GLN A 303 -28.27 -4.75 -0.48
N SER A 304 -28.39 -5.49 0.62
CA SER A 304 -29.53 -5.38 1.54
C SER A 304 -29.64 -4.02 2.23
N ARG A 305 -28.58 -3.23 2.21
CA ARG A 305 -28.50 -1.87 2.79
C ARG A 305 -28.56 -0.76 1.75
N GLY A 306 -28.71 -1.11 0.47
CA GLY A 306 -28.67 -0.14 -0.61
C GLY A 306 -27.28 0.45 -0.86
N GLY A 307 -26.22 -0.23 -0.42
CA GLY A 307 -24.84 0.20 -0.62
C GLY A 307 -24.41 0.08 -2.10
N TYR A 308 -23.51 0.94 -2.53
CA TYR A 308 -22.91 0.87 -3.88
C TYR A 308 -21.61 0.04 -3.80
N THR A 309 -21.60 -1.14 -4.43
CA THR A 309 -20.44 -2.04 -4.34
C THR A 309 -19.77 -2.25 -5.69
N VAL A 310 -18.44 -2.15 -5.68
CA VAL A 310 -17.54 -2.55 -6.77
C VAL A 310 -16.73 -3.75 -6.31
N ALA A 311 -16.90 -4.90 -6.91
CA ALA A 311 -16.16 -6.11 -6.59
C ALA A 311 -14.94 -6.27 -7.50
N LEU A 312 -13.74 -6.39 -6.92
CA LEU A 312 -12.49 -6.75 -7.59
C LEU A 312 -12.25 -8.23 -7.34
N ILE A 313 -12.41 -9.06 -8.38
CA ILE A 313 -12.31 -10.53 -8.29
C ILE A 313 -11.42 -11.09 -9.40
N SER A 314 -10.78 -12.24 -9.16
CA SER A 314 -9.96 -12.94 -10.16
C SER A 314 -10.65 -14.15 -10.79
N ALA A 315 -11.73 -14.63 -10.18
CA ALA A 315 -12.52 -15.73 -10.72
C ALA A 315 -13.96 -15.25 -10.98
N PRO A 316 -14.60 -15.67 -12.07
CA PRO A 316 -15.99 -15.37 -12.32
C PRO A 316 -16.89 -15.85 -11.16
N SER A 317 -17.76 -14.96 -10.66
CA SER A 317 -18.76 -15.26 -9.65
C SER A 317 -20.10 -14.66 -10.06
N PRO A 318 -20.99 -15.43 -10.69
CA PRO A 318 -22.32 -14.96 -11.05
C PRO A 318 -23.12 -14.46 -9.84
N ASP A 319 -22.91 -15.09 -8.67
CA ASP A 319 -23.57 -14.72 -7.44
C ASP A 319 -23.14 -13.35 -6.91
N ILE A 320 -21.85 -13.02 -6.96
CA ILE A 320 -21.36 -11.67 -6.64
C ILE A 320 -21.85 -10.68 -7.70
N ALA A 321 -21.73 -11.03 -8.98
CA ALA A 321 -22.10 -10.15 -10.10
C ALA A 321 -23.58 -9.72 -10.05
N ALA A 322 -24.47 -10.59 -9.59
CA ALA A 322 -25.89 -10.29 -9.43
C ALA A 322 -26.20 -9.32 -8.26
N ARG A 323 -25.22 -8.96 -7.42
CA ARG A 323 -25.41 -8.23 -6.16
C ARG A 323 -24.61 -6.95 -6.03
N VAL A 324 -23.78 -6.65 -7.03
CA VAL A 324 -22.91 -5.47 -7.02
C VAL A 324 -23.16 -4.61 -8.25
N GLN A 325 -22.83 -3.33 -8.18
CA GLN A 325 -22.98 -2.41 -9.30
C GLN A 325 -21.93 -2.69 -10.40
N HIS A 326 -20.70 -3.02 -9.99
CA HIS A 326 -19.62 -3.33 -10.94
C HIS A 326 -18.79 -4.52 -10.49
N VAL A 327 -18.39 -5.34 -11.47
CA VAL A 327 -17.36 -6.36 -11.31
C VAL A 327 -16.15 -5.96 -12.12
N VAL A 328 -15.00 -5.88 -11.48
CA VAL A 328 -13.69 -5.67 -12.09
C VAL A 328 -12.93 -6.98 -12.03
N THR A 329 -12.82 -7.64 -13.19
CA THR A 329 -12.11 -8.93 -13.30
C THR A 329 -10.61 -8.68 -13.46
N LEU A 330 -9.83 -9.23 -12.54
CA LEU A 330 -8.38 -9.16 -12.51
C LEU A 330 -7.74 -10.49 -12.94
N PRO A 331 -6.50 -10.49 -13.42
CA PRO A 331 -5.78 -11.73 -13.68
C PRO A 331 -5.71 -12.60 -12.43
N PRO A 332 -5.92 -13.93 -12.56
CA PRO A 332 -5.72 -14.83 -11.44
C PRO A 332 -4.24 -14.91 -11.06
N VAL A 333 -3.96 -14.74 -9.79
CA VAL A 333 -2.62 -14.80 -9.22
C VAL A 333 -2.66 -15.49 -7.86
N ASP A 334 -1.50 -15.98 -7.41
CA ASP A 334 -1.38 -16.52 -6.06
C ASP A 334 -1.62 -15.44 -4.99
N ALA A 335 -2.06 -15.88 -3.82
CA ALA A 335 -2.24 -14.99 -2.67
C ALA A 335 -0.99 -14.16 -2.36
N ALA A 336 0.21 -14.70 -2.57
CA ALA A 336 1.48 -13.98 -2.42
C ALA A 336 1.62 -12.75 -3.33
N LEU A 337 0.90 -12.70 -4.45
CA LEU A 337 1.00 -11.66 -5.48
C LEU A 337 -0.30 -10.84 -5.64
N CYS A 338 -1.34 -11.15 -4.89
CA CYS A 338 -2.66 -10.49 -4.99
C CYS A 338 -2.58 -8.97 -4.85
N ALA A 339 -1.77 -8.46 -3.91
CA ALA A 339 -1.67 -7.04 -3.65
C ALA A 339 -1.21 -6.23 -4.87
N PHE A 340 -0.37 -6.81 -5.75
CA PHE A 340 0.09 -6.15 -6.98
C PHE A 340 -1.05 -5.88 -7.95
N VAL A 341 -1.83 -6.92 -8.26
CA VAL A 341 -2.94 -6.80 -9.24
C VAL A 341 -4.08 -5.98 -8.68
N ALA A 342 -4.40 -6.13 -7.40
CA ALA A 342 -5.52 -5.43 -6.76
C ALA A 342 -5.24 -3.93 -6.57
N SER A 343 -3.99 -3.52 -6.34
CA SER A 343 -3.64 -2.10 -6.18
C SER A 343 -3.79 -1.29 -7.47
N VAL A 344 -3.61 -1.90 -8.64
CA VAL A 344 -3.68 -1.21 -9.94
C VAL A 344 -5.02 -0.50 -10.15
N PRO A 345 -6.19 -1.18 -10.16
CA PRO A 345 -7.47 -0.50 -10.35
C PRO A 345 -7.78 0.49 -9.23
N LEU A 346 -7.36 0.23 -8.00
CA LEU A 346 -7.62 1.13 -6.87
C LEU A 346 -6.85 2.44 -6.98
N HIS A 347 -5.63 2.40 -7.48
CA HIS A 347 -4.86 3.61 -7.79
C HIS A 347 -5.52 4.42 -8.91
N LEU A 348 -5.92 3.78 -10.01
CA LEU A 348 -6.60 4.42 -11.13
C LEU A 348 -7.93 5.04 -10.71
N MET A 349 -8.74 4.30 -9.93
CA MET A 349 -9.99 4.81 -9.37
C MET A 349 -9.75 6.08 -8.56
N ALA A 350 -8.79 6.09 -7.66
CA ALA A 350 -8.50 7.27 -6.83
C ALA A 350 -8.07 8.49 -7.67
N TYR A 351 -7.30 8.28 -8.75
CA TYR A 351 -6.95 9.34 -9.70
C TYR A 351 -8.20 9.91 -10.38
N HIS A 352 -9.00 9.05 -10.99
CA HIS A 352 -10.20 9.49 -11.71
C HIS A 352 -11.26 10.09 -10.77
N PHE A 353 -11.36 9.59 -9.55
CA PHE A 353 -12.23 10.15 -8.51
C PHE A 353 -11.82 11.59 -8.16
N ALA A 354 -10.53 11.85 -7.99
CA ALA A 354 -10.02 13.20 -7.76
C ALA A 354 -10.33 14.15 -8.93
N LYS A 355 -10.15 13.68 -10.16
CA LYS A 355 -10.45 14.44 -11.37
C LYS A 355 -11.95 14.73 -11.54
N ALA A 356 -12.79 13.75 -11.28
CA ALA A 356 -14.25 13.92 -11.37
C ALA A 356 -14.77 14.91 -10.30
N ARG A 357 -14.25 14.83 -9.07
CA ARG A 357 -14.59 15.78 -8.00
C ARG A 357 -14.14 17.20 -8.32
N ASP A 358 -12.95 17.38 -8.86
CA ASP A 358 -12.45 18.68 -9.28
C ASP A 358 -13.34 19.30 -10.37
N ALA A 359 -13.72 18.51 -11.37
CA ALA A 359 -14.63 18.92 -12.42
C ALA A 359 -16.03 19.32 -11.93
N MET A 360 -16.48 18.77 -10.79
CA MET A 360 -17.74 19.15 -10.13
C MET A 360 -17.60 20.34 -9.18
N GLY A 361 -16.42 20.95 -9.06
CA GLY A 361 -16.16 21.99 -8.06
C GLY A 361 -16.07 21.47 -6.62
N LEU A 362 -15.96 20.15 -6.43
CA LEU A 362 -15.77 19.48 -5.13
C LEU A 362 -14.29 19.21 -4.83
N GLY A 363 -13.39 19.74 -5.63
CA GLY A 363 -11.95 19.57 -5.50
C GLY A 363 -11.32 20.47 -4.43
N TYR A 364 -10.02 20.67 -4.52
CA TYR A 364 -9.19 21.30 -3.49
C TYR A 364 -9.49 22.77 -3.25
N ALA A 365 -10.00 23.50 -4.27
CA ALA A 365 -10.39 24.89 -4.14
C ALA A 365 -11.63 25.10 -3.23
N SER A 366 -12.40 24.05 -2.96
CA SER A 366 -13.55 24.11 -2.06
C SER A 366 -13.20 23.90 -0.58
N THR A 367 -11.92 23.79 -0.24
CA THR A 367 -11.45 23.61 1.13
C THR A 367 -11.57 24.91 1.93
N PRO A 368 -11.97 24.85 3.19
CA PRO A 368 -12.67 25.90 3.93
C PRO A 368 -11.88 27.12 4.39
N ALA A 369 -10.91 27.61 3.65
CA ALA A 369 -10.40 28.98 3.89
C ALA A 369 -11.53 30.02 3.80
N THR A 370 -12.55 29.74 2.98
CA THR A 370 -13.76 30.58 2.83
C THR A 370 -14.84 30.35 3.89
N ARG A 371 -14.79 29.24 4.67
CA ARG A 371 -15.74 28.98 5.75
C ARG A 371 -15.37 29.61 7.10
N ARG A 372 -14.18 30.22 7.21
CA ARG A 372 -13.73 30.90 8.43
C ARG A 372 -13.98 32.41 8.42
N ALA A 373 -14.60 32.93 7.37
CA ALA A 373 -14.97 34.34 7.24
C ALA A 373 -16.50 34.58 7.34
N GLY A 374 -17.21 33.75 8.07
CA GLY A 374 -18.63 33.94 8.37
C GLY A 374 -18.90 33.74 9.83
#